data_d2ef2db20d86e47ca672c47e16a861ce
#
_entry.id   d2ef2db20d86e47ca672c47e16a861ce
#
_cell.length_a   1.000
_cell.length_b   1.000
_cell.length_c   1.000
_cell.angle_alpha   90.00
_cell.angle_beta   90.00
_cell.angle_gamma   90.00
#
_symmetry.space_group_name_H-M   'P 1'
#
loop_
_entity.id
_entity.type
_entity.pdbx_description
1 polymer ?
#
loop_
_entity_poly.entity_id
_entity_poly.type
_entity_poly.pdbx_seq_one_letter_code
_entity_poly.pdbx_strand_id
1 'polypeptide(L)'
;MKLLRLFFTLFICLVSTSGYAANDDKPFAEKKIVLQISDPNPFKQTLVLNVANNLVKHYGPDKVDIEIVAFGPGLRLLLEGNSNESRMNGLSKNGVRFAACENTIAGFTKKLGYKPELVSQATPVSAGVVRILELTDQGYRLVKP
;
A
#
# COMPACT_ATOMS: atom_id res chain seq x y z
N MET A 1 -62.67 24.97 20.62
CA MET A 1 -61.27 24.75 21.09
C MET A 1 -60.65 23.69 20.23
N LYS A 2 -59.82 24.10 19.28
CA LYS A 2 -59.18 23.17 18.33
C LYS A 2 -57.74 22.96 18.78
N LEU A 3 -57.39 21.73 19.20
CA LEU A 3 -56.02 21.34 19.56
C LEU A 3 -55.21 21.20 18.29
N LEU A 4 -54.21 22.08 18.14
CA LEU A 4 -53.21 22.05 17.08
C LEU A 4 -52.12 21.03 17.48
N ARG A 5 -52.17 19.83 16.86
CA ARG A 5 -51.09 18.85 17.02
C ARG A 5 -49.95 19.20 16.10
N LEU A 6 -48.86 19.68 16.69
CA LEU A 6 -47.57 19.95 16.02
C LEU A 6 -46.84 18.62 15.86
N PHE A 7 -46.82 18.07 14.64
CA PHE A 7 -45.95 16.93 14.29
C PHE A 7 -44.56 17.46 14.05
N PHE A 8 -43.68 17.21 15.01
CA PHE A 8 -42.24 17.45 14.86
C PHE A 8 -41.63 16.21 14.19
N THR A 9 -41.52 16.23 12.84
CA THR A 9 -40.79 15.19 12.07
C THR A 9 -39.29 15.38 12.25
N LEU A 10 -38.69 14.55 13.11
CA LEU A 10 -37.24 14.44 13.28
C LEU A 10 -36.66 13.81 12.04
N PHE A 11 -36.06 14.63 11.15
CA PHE A 11 -35.33 14.19 9.98
C PHE A 11 -33.93 13.74 10.43
N ILE A 12 -33.77 12.43 10.66
CA ILE A 12 -32.46 11.84 10.96
C ILE A 12 -31.69 11.78 9.64
N CYS A 13 -30.79 12.76 9.43
CA CYS A 13 -29.76 12.68 8.40
C CYS A 13 -28.81 11.51 8.71
N LEU A 14 -28.97 10.39 8.02
CA LEU A 14 -27.95 9.33 7.97
C LEU A 14 -26.74 9.90 7.22
N VAL A 15 -25.76 10.39 7.95
CA VAL A 15 -24.44 10.70 7.39
C VAL A 15 -23.76 9.36 7.14
N SER A 16 -23.81 8.89 5.90
CA SER A 16 -23.02 7.77 5.44
C SER A 16 -21.55 8.20 5.49
N THR A 17 -20.85 7.88 6.57
CA THR A 17 -19.39 7.99 6.62
C THR A 17 -18.84 6.93 5.68
N SER A 18 -18.51 7.34 4.45
CA SER A 18 -17.65 6.54 3.59
C SER A 18 -16.35 6.32 4.37
N GLY A 19 -16.17 5.10 4.86
CA GLY A 19 -14.93 4.71 5.53
C GLY A 19 -13.80 4.82 4.51
N TYR A 20 -13.07 5.92 4.57
CA TYR A 20 -11.74 5.97 4.00
C TYR A 20 -10.94 4.88 4.72
N ALA A 21 -10.44 3.91 3.95
CA ALA A 21 -9.46 2.95 4.46
C ALA A 21 -8.38 3.74 5.19
N ALA A 22 -8.19 3.44 6.47
CA ALA A 22 -7.21 4.11 7.29
C ALA A 22 -5.86 3.96 6.58
N ASN A 23 -5.33 5.06 6.07
CA ASN A 23 -3.91 5.15 5.84
C ASN A 23 -3.28 4.91 7.21
N ASP A 24 -2.48 3.86 7.33
CA ASP A 24 -1.58 3.66 8.47
C ASP A 24 -0.46 4.73 8.38
N ASP A 25 -0.86 5.99 8.38
CA ASP A 25 0.06 7.10 8.37
C ASP A 25 0.79 7.11 9.71
N LYS A 26 2.10 6.99 9.65
CA LYS A 26 2.96 7.19 10.82
C LYS A 26 3.04 8.69 11.13
N PRO A 27 2.28 9.22 12.09
CA PRO A 27 2.16 10.67 12.32
C PRO A 27 3.48 11.31 12.77
N PHE A 28 4.41 10.50 13.28
CA PHE A 28 5.73 10.94 13.73
C PHE A 28 6.85 10.69 12.71
N ALA A 29 6.51 10.26 11.51
CA ALA A 29 7.50 10.01 10.47
C ALA A 29 8.15 11.31 10.00
N GLU A 30 9.45 11.42 10.21
CA GLU A 30 10.29 12.52 9.72
C GLU A 30 10.66 12.35 8.25
N LYS A 31 10.62 11.11 7.76
CA LYS A 31 10.94 10.73 6.38
C LYS A 31 9.82 9.87 5.80
N LYS A 32 9.32 10.28 4.63
CA LYS A 32 8.32 9.56 3.86
C LYS A 32 8.95 9.13 2.53
N ILE A 33 8.98 7.83 2.26
CA ILE A 33 9.69 7.28 1.10
C ILE A 33 8.82 6.25 0.40
N VAL A 34 8.64 6.42 -0.90
CA VAL A 34 8.06 5.40 -1.77
C VAL A 34 9.17 4.73 -2.56
N LEU A 35 9.29 3.41 -2.43
CA LEU A 35 10.22 2.58 -3.17
C LEU A 35 9.49 1.91 -4.34
N GLN A 36 10.00 2.10 -5.55
CA GLN A 36 9.44 1.47 -6.74
C GLN A 36 10.16 0.17 -7.08
N ILE A 37 9.39 -0.88 -7.38
CA ILE A 37 9.90 -2.10 -8.01
C ILE A 37 9.04 -2.47 -9.23
N SER A 38 9.63 -2.42 -10.41
CA SER A 38 8.99 -2.81 -11.68
C SER A 38 9.81 -3.82 -12.48
N ASP A 39 10.93 -4.28 -11.92
CA ASP A 39 11.89 -5.15 -12.58
C ASP A 39 11.70 -6.63 -12.16
N PRO A 40 11.76 -7.59 -13.10
CA PRO A 40 11.64 -9.02 -12.79
C PRO A 40 12.90 -9.61 -12.14
N ASN A 41 14.02 -8.88 -12.15
CA ASN A 41 15.32 -9.38 -11.68
C ASN A 41 15.28 -9.63 -10.17
N PRO A 42 15.54 -10.88 -9.69
CA PRO A 42 15.53 -11.23 -8.28
C PRO A 42 16.54 -10.40 -7.44
N PHE A 43 17.66 -10.00 -8.01
CA PHE A 43 18.63 -9.16 -7.32
C PHE A 43 18.07 -7.76 -7.04
N LYS A 44 17.32 -7.19 -7.98
CA LYS A 44 16.63 -5.90 -7.77
C LYS A 44 15.48 -6.01 -6.78
N GLN A 45 14.76 -7.12 -6.78
CA GLN A 45 13.74 -7.41 -5.76
C GLN A 45 14.37 -7.52 -4.37
N THR A 46 15.51 -8.18 -4.25
CA THR A 46 16.28 -8.22 -3.00
C THR A 46 16.83 -6.84 -2.63
N LEU A 47 17.31 -6.07 -3.61
CA LEU A 47 17.87 -4.74 -3.38
C LEU A 47 16.82 -3.76 -2.79
N VAL A 48 15.61 -3.72 -3.32
CA VAL A 48 14.56 -2.82 -2.78
C VAL A 48 14.24 -3.14 -1.32
N LEU A 49 14.22 -4.40 -0.92
CA LEU A 49 14.04 -4.82 0.47
C LEU A 49 15.25 -4.45 1.35
N ASN A 50 16.48 -4.54 0.81
CA ASN A 50 17.69 -4.09 1.50
C ASN A 50 17.62 -2.58 1.76
N VAL A 51 17.22 -1.79 0.76
CA VAL A 51 17.07 -0.34 0.90
C VAL A 51 16.03 -0.01 1.98
N ALA A 52 14.85 -0.65 1.97
CA ALA A 52 13.85 -0.47 3.00
C ALA A 52 14.40 -0.79 4.40
N ASN A 53 15.08 -1.93 4.55
CA ASN A 53 15.67 -2.33 5.82
C ASN A 53 16.74 -1.34 6.32
N ASN A 54 17.58 -0.82 5.41
CA ASN A 54 18.60 0.16 5.77
C ASN A 54 17.98 1.48 6.22
N LEU A 55 16.89 1.92 5.58
CA LEU A 55 16.15 3.11 5.97
C LEU A 55 15.51 2.94 7.36
N VAL A 56 14.84 1.79 7.60
CA VAL A 56 14.28 1.47 8.92
C VAL A 56 15.37 1.43 10.00
N LYS A 57 16.52 0.82 9.73
CA LYS A 57 17.65 0.77 10.69
C LYS A 57 18.23 2.14 10.97
N HIS A 58 18.32 3.01 9.96
CA HIS A 58 18.96 4.31 10.09
C HIS A 58 18.07 5.32 10.84
N TYR A 59 16.78 5.39 10.49
CA TYR A 59 15.86 6.38 11.07
C TYR A 59 15.06 5.88 12.26
N GLY A 60 14.91 4.56 12.40
CA GLY A 60 13.98 3.92 13.31
C GLY A 60 12.59 3.69 12.67
N PRO A 61 11.88 2.63 13.10
CA PRO A 61 10.61 2.23 12.49
C PRO A 61 9.50 3.28 12.65
N ASP A 62 9.54 4.09 13.71
CA ASP A 62 8.51 5.11 13.99
C ASP A 62 8.76 6.43 13.24
N LYS A 63 10.01 6.67 12.83
CA LYS A 63 10.44 7.93 12.21
C LYS A 63 10.54 7.88 10.70
N VAL A 64 10.40 6.72 10.10
CA VAL A 64 10.38 6.54 8.65
C VAL A 64 9.11 5.84 8.21
N ASP A 65 8.43 6.42 7.23
CA ASP A 65 7.26 5.83 6.59
C ASP A 65 7.65 5.38 5.19
N ILE A 66 7.50 4.07 4.93
CA ILE A 66 7.96 3.46 3.68
C ILE A 66 6.81 2.67 3.07
N GLU A 67 6.56 2.92 1.79
CA GLU A 67 5.72 2.05 0.97
C GLU A 67 6.51 1.54 -0.23
N ILE A 68 6.50 0.22 -0.45
CA ILE A 68 7.07 -0.43 -1.63
C ILE A 68 5.94 -0.66 -2.61
N VAL A 69 6.00 -0.02 -3.78
CA VAL A 69 4.99 -0.16 -4.83
C VAL A 69 5.51 -1.05 -5.93
N ALA A 70 4.87 -2.21 -6.11
CA ALA A 70 5.22 -3.20 -7.11
C ALA A 70 4.22 -3.22 -8.27
N PHE A 71 4.73 -3.06 -9.49
CA PHE A 71 3.93 -3.14 -10.71
C PHE A 71 4.72 -3.73 -11.87
N GLY A 72 4.05 -4.04 -12.98
CA GLY A 72 4.67 -4.73 -14.10
C GLY A 72 5.37 -6.02 -13.65
N PRO A 73 6.50 -6.39 -14.27
CA PRO A 73 7.25 -7.61 -13.89
C PRO A 73 7.72 -7.62 -12.44
N GLY A 74 7.86 -6.46 -11.78
CA GLY A 74 8.25 -6.34 -10.37
C GLY A 74 7.21 -6.86 -9.38
N LEU A 75 5.93 -7.03 -9.83
CA LEU A 75 4.88 -7.64 -9.00
C LEU A 75 5.27 -9.06 -8.52
N ARG A 76 6.19 -9.74 -9.21
CA ARG A 76 6.70 -11.06 -8.80
C ARG A 76 7.26 -11.08 -7.38
N LEU A 77 7.77 -9.95 -6.88
CA LEU A 77 8.18 -9.82 -5.47
C LEU A 77 7.04 -10.16 -4.51
N LEU A 78 5.82 -9.75 -4.85
CA LEU A 78 4.64 -9.86 -3.98
C LEU A 78 3.78 -11.09 -4.24
N LEU A 79 4.24 -12.03 -5.07
CA LEU A 79 3.53 -13.29 -5.28
C LEU A 79 3.83 -14.27 -4.14
N GLU A 80 2.81 -15.04 -3.76
CA GLU A 80 2.95 -16.13 -2.78
C GLU A 80 4.07 -17.10 -3.20
N GLY A 81 4.83 -17.61 -2.22
CA GLY A 81 5.98 -18.49 -2.45
C GLY A 81 7.25 -17.78 -2.90
N ASN A 82 7.28 -16.43 -2.90
CA ASN A 82 8.52 -15.71 -3.18
C ASN A 82 9.56 -15.96 -2.08
N SER A 83 10.81 -16.22 -2.47
CA SER A 83 11.92 -16.49 -1.53
C SER A 83 12.20 -15.36 -0.52
N ASN A 84 11.70 -14.14 -0.79
CA ASN A 84 11.83 -12.99 0.11
C ASN A 84 10.65 -12.81 1.09
N GLU A 85 9.69 -13.73 1.14
CA GLU A 85 8.47 -13.58 1.95
C GLU A 85 8.77 -13.35 3.44
N SER A 86 9.71 -14.11 4.01
CA SER A 86 10.15 -13.92 5.39
C SER A 86 10.71 -12.52 5.66
N ARG A 87 11.42 -11.94 4.68
CA ARG A 87 11.97 -10.59 4.77
C ARG A 87 10.88 -9.52 4.69
N MET A 88 9.91 -9.72 3.79
CA MET A 88 8.74 -8.84 3.70
C MET A 88 7.94 -8.85 4.99
N ASN A 89 7.74 -10.02 5.60
CA ASN A 89 7.10 -10.15 6.91
C ASN A 89 7.86 -9.37 8.00
N GLY A 90 9.19 -9.48 8.06
CA GLY A 90 10.01 -8.69 8.98
C GLY A 90 9.88 -7.18 8.78
N LEU A 91 9.89 -6.72 7.52
CA LEU A 91 9.70 -5.31 7.19
C LEU A 91 8.28 -4.81 7.51
N SER A 92 7.26 -5.61 7.23
CA SER A 92 5.86 -5.27 7.56
C SER A 92 5.66 -5.10 9.07
N LYS A 93 6.28 -5.93 9.90
CA LYS A 93 6.28 -5.76 11.37
C LYS A 93 6.93 -4.45 11.84
N ASN A 94 7.80 -3.86 11.02
CA ASN A 94 8.39 -2.54 11.23
C ASN A 94 7.59 -1.42 10.52
N GLY A 95 6.37 -1.73 10.04
CA GLY A 95 5.46 -0.78 9.43
C GLY A 95 5.80 -0.39 7.99
N VAL A 96 6.59 -1.18 7.27
CA VAL A 96 6.76 -1.03 5.82
C VAL A 96 5.54 -1.62 5.12
N ARG A 97 4.91 -0.83 4.25
CA ARG A 97 3.74 -1.24 3.46
C ARG A 97 4.16 -1.76 2.09
N PHE A 98 3.35 -2.66 1.53
CA PHE A 98 3.56 -3.25 0.22
C PHE A 98 2.31 -3.09 -0.64
N ALA A 99 2.40 -2.32 -1.72
CA ALA A 99 1.31 -2.06 -2.65
C ALA A 99 1.47 -2.87 -3.94
N ALA A 100 0.44 -3.64 -4.27
CA ALA A 100 0.38 -4.49 -5.46
C ALA A 100 -0.55 -3.90 -6.52
N CYS A 101 -0.04 -3.59 -7.71
CA CYS A 101 -0.80 -2.99 -8.80
C CYS A 101 -1.87 -3.95 -9.37
N GLU A 102 -3.16 -3.61 -9.24
CA GLU A 102 -4.28 -4.42 -9.74
C GLU A 102 -4.26 -4.55 -11.27
N ASN A 103 -3.88 -3.52 -12.02
CA ASN A 103 -3.70 -3.61 -13.47
C ASN A 103 -2.66 -4.67 -13.84
N THR A 104 -1.60 -4.79 -13.06
CA THR A 104 -0.58 -5.84 -13.28
C THR A 104 -1.11 -7.22 -12.89
N ILE A 105 -1.85 -7.34 -11.79
CA ILE A 105 -2.51 -8.59 -11.38
C ILE A 105 -3.45 -9.06 -12.48
N ALA A 106 -4.27 -8.17 -13.05
CA ALA A 106 -5.17 -8.49 -14.16
C ALA A 106 -4.39 -8.96 -15.41
N GLY A 107 -3.28 -8.31 -15.73
CA GLY A 107 -2.39 -8.71 -16.80
C GLY A 107 -1.77 -10.10 -16.59
N PHE A 108 -1.38 -10.44 -15.37
CA PHE A 108 -0.88 -11.76 -15.01
C PHE A 108 -1.99 -12.80 -15.07
N THR A 109 -3.18 -12.50 -14.54
CA THR A 109 -4.36 -13.38 -14.62
C THR A 109 -4.67 -13.76 -16.07
N LYS A 110 -4.66 -12.77 -16.97
CA LYS A 110 -4.90 -13.04 -18.40
C LYS A 110 -3.83 -13.94 -19.02
N LYS A 111 -2.57 -13.80 -18.63
CA LYS A 111 -1.45 -14.60 -19.15
C LYS A 111 -1.40 -16.01 -18.57
N LEU A 112 -1.75 -16.17 -17.29
CA LEU A 112 -1.65 -17.42 -16.56
C LEU A 112 -2.93 -18.27 -16.67
N GLY A 113 -4.09 -17.64 -16.97
CA GLY A 113 -5.39 -18.29 -16.96
C GLY A 113 -6.01 -18.39 -15.55
N TYR A 114 -5.34 -17.90 -14.52
CA TYR A 114 -5.82 -17.82 -13.12
C TYR A 114 -5.25 -16.58 -12.43
N LYS A 115 -5.95 -16.11 -11.40
CA LYS A 115 -5.47 -14.98 -10.58
C LYS A 115 -4.33 -15.46 -9.67
N PRO A 116 -3.14 -14.83 -9.74
CA PRO A 116 -2.05 -15.21 -8.85
C PRO A 116 -2.35 -14.80 -7.40
N GLU A 117 -1.97 -15.66 -6.47
CA GLU A 117 -2.05 -15.34 -5.04
C GLU A 117 -0.92 -14.38 -4.64
N LEU A 118 -1.24 -13.47 -3.76
CA LEU A 118 -0.30 -12.49 -3.21
C LEU A 118 0.11 -12.88 -1.79
N VAL A 119 1.31 -12.49 -1.41
CA VAL A 119 1.73 -12.57 0.01
C VAL A 119 0.77 -11.77 0.90
N SER A 120 0.56 -12.22 2.12
CA SER A 120 -0.41 -11.63 3.05
C SER A 120 -0.13 -10.16 3.40
N GLN A 121 1.11 -9.69 3.22
CA GLN A 121 1.53 -8.30 3.47
C GLN A 121 1.16 -7.35 2.32
N ALA A 122 0.80 -7.88 1.15
CA ALA A 122 0.52 -7.07 -0.02
C ALA A 122 -0.91 -6.54 -0.02
N THR A 123 -1.05 -5.23 -0.22
CA THR A 123 -2.34 -4.57 -0.38
C THR A 123 -2.55 -4.21 -1.86
N PRO A 124 -3.61 -4.68 -2.51
CA PRO A 124 -3.93 -4.26 -3.86
C PRO A 124 -4.22 -2.76 -3.96
N VAL A 125 -3.70 -2.12 -5.00
CA VAL A 125 -3.97 -0.72 -5.36
C VAL A 125 -4.35 -0.64 -6.84
N SER A 126 -5.25 0.26 -7.21
CA SER A 126 -5.83 0.32 -8.56
C SER A 126 -4.76 0.38 -9.66
N ALA A 127 -3.77 1.24 -9.50
CA ALA A 127 -2.63 1.35 -10.42
C ALA A 127 -1.36 1.78 -9.66
N GLY A 128 -0.26 1.03 -9.84
CA GLY A 128 0.98 1.30 -9.11
C GLY A 128 1.56 2.69 -9.36
N VAL A 129 1.53 3.17 -10.61
CA VAL A 129 2.03 4.52 -10.95
C VAL A 129 1.13 5.60 -10.32
N VAL A 130 -0.20 5.44 -10.32
CA VAL A 130 -1.13 6.37 -9.66
C VAL A 130 -0.84 6.41 -8.17
N ARG A 131 -0.65 5.24 -7.53
CA ARG A 131 -0.28 5.17 -6.11
C ARG A 131 1.02 5.91 -5.80
N ILE A 132 2.03 5.80 -6.66
CA ILE A 132 3.28 6.57 -6.50
C ILE A 132 3.02 8.07 -6.56
N LEU A 133 2.22 8.55 -7.51
CA LEU A 133 1.87 9.97 -7.63
C LEU A 133 1.12 10.47 -6.39
N GLU A 134 0.09 9.73 -5.93
CA GLU A 134 -0.65 10.04 -4.70
C GLU A 134 0.28 10.18 -3.49
N LEU A 135 1.25 9.25 -3.35
CA LEU A 135 2.23 9.30 -2.27
C LEU A 135 3.18 10.49 -2.42
N THR A 136 3.64 10.80 -3.63
CA THR A 136 4.50 11.98 -3.86
C THR A 136 3.78 13.29 -3.55
N ASP A 137 2.49 13.40 -3.86
CA ASP A 137 1.66 14.54 -3.49
C ASP A 137 1.49 14.68 -1.96
N GLN A 138 1.56 13.54 -1.22
CA GLN A 138 1.58 13.50 0.25
C GLN A 138 2.97 13.72 0.85
N GLY A 139 3.96 14.09 0.03
CA GLY A 139 5.32 14.39 0.47
C GLY A 139 6.28 13.21 0.53
N TYR A 140 5.90 12.05 -0.02
CA TYR A 140 6.85 10.93 -0.16
C TYR A 140 7.88 11.22 -1.25
N ARG A 141 9.11 10.83 -0.99
CA ARG A 141 10.20 10.88 -1.98
C ARG A 141 10.27 9.56 -2.71
N LEU A 142 10.20 9.61 -4.03
CA LEU A 142 10.36 8.42 -4.87
C LEU A 142 11.84 8.01 -4.93
N VAL A 143 12.11 6.75 -4.63
CA VAL A 143 13.41 6.10 -4.83
C VAL A 143 13.21 4.82 -5.62
N LYS A 144 13.98 4.65 -6.68
CA LYS A 144 14.01 3.45 -7.51
C LYS A 144 15.41 2.83 -7.43
N PRO A 145 15.60 1.80 -6.57
CA PRO A 145 16.89 1.12 -6.40
C PRO A 145 17.35 0.33 -7.63
#